data_0d49f0303cf8258bd92fa128da56d489
#
_entry.id   0d49f0303cf8258bd92fa128da56d489
#
_cell.length_a   1.000
_cell.length_b   1.000
_cell.length_c   1.000
_cell.angle_alpha   90.00
_cell.angle_beta   90.00
_cell.angle_gamma   90.00
#
_symmetry.space_group_name_H-M   'P 1'
#
loop_
_entity.id
_entity.type
_entity.pdbx_description
1 polymer ?
#
loop_
_entity_poly.entity_id
_entity_poly.type
_entity_poly.pdbx_seq_one_letter_code
_entity_poly.pdbx_strand_id
1 'polypeptide(L)'
;MLNVKFGFHINISGGLAKSLENAKSLECKTIQIFSRNPRGWNYPELKKDEVENFKIKLNELKISPVVVHMPYLPNPASPDKEIYKKSVESLVTEIKRAEILNAEYVNIHIGKKMDDTLENALKKVVEAVNYAIEKTINSKVIILLENTAGQGSEIGFKFEHIKFIIDLIENKKRIGVTLDTAHLFAAGYDLRDKKSIKKTFDEFDKIVGMKYLFCIHYNDSNSEFNSKVDRHWHIGNGFIGDEGMKLLITYKKLSHLPFIMETPKKSPEDDPNNLKKVKEYLENKFWE
;
A
#
# COMPACT_ATOMS: atom_id res chain seq x y z
N MET A 1 -0.74 1.25 -26.02
CA MET A 1 -0.14 0.78 -24.75
C MET A 1 -1.01 1.24 -23.59
N LEU A 2 -1.21 0.39 -22.60
CA LEU A 2 -1.85 0.80 -21.34
C LEU A 2 -0.93 1.81 -20.63
N ASN A 3 -1.48 2.96 -20.23
CA ASN A 3 -0.71 3.96 -19.48
C ASN A 3 -0.77 3.64 -17.98
N VAL A 4 -0.13 2.54 -17.57
CA VAL A 4 -0.08 2.12 -16.18
C VAL A 4 1.01 2.90 -15.45
N LYS A 5 0.67 3.48 -14.31
CA LYS A 5 1.64 4.10 -13.41
C LYS A 5 2.23 3.03 -12.50
N PHE A 6 3.52 2.74 -12.66
CA PHE A 6 4.22 1.82 -11.77
C PHE A 6 5.36 2.52 -11.03
N GLY A 7 5.74 1.96 -9.91
CA GLY A 7 6.83 2.46 -9.08
C GLY A 7 7.21 1.48 -7.99
N PHE A 8 8.02 1.96 -7.07
CA PHE A 8 8.59 1.15 -6.00
C PHE A 8 8.43 1.81 -4.64
N HIS A 9 8.49 1.02 -3.60
CA HIS A 9 8.78 1.52 -2.26
C HIS A 9 10.25 1.95 -2.20
N ILE A 10 10.49 3.25 -2.16
CA ILE A 10 11.83 3.83 -2.24
C ILE A 10 12.36 4.13 -0.83
N ASN A 11 13.59 3.68 -0.59
CA ASN A 11 14.28 3.97 0.67
C ASN A 11 14.73 5.44 0.70
N ILE A 12 14.43 6.13 1.81
CA ILE A 12 14.82 7.53 2.04
C ILE A 12 16.14 7.70 2.81
N SER A 13 16.87 6.62 3.11
CA SER A 13 18.19 6.74 3.72
C SER A 13 19.14 7.50 2.80
N GLY A 14 19.74 8.59 3.33
CA GLY A 14 20.52 9.54 2.57
C GLY A 14 19.76 10.77 2.09
N GLY A 15 18.48 10.93 2.50
CA GLY A 15 17.65 12.12 2.29
C GLY A 15 16.59 11.94 1.19
N LEU A 16 15.57 12.79 1.26
CA LEU A 16 14.42 12.78 0.36
C LEU A 16 14.83 13.04 -1.11
N ALA A 17 15.74 13.97 -1.34
CA ALA A 17 16.18 14.30 -2.70
C ALA A 17 16.90 13.13 -3.39
N LYS A 18 17.69 12.35 -2.62
CA LYS A 18 18.39 11.17 -3.13
C LYS A 18 17.41 10.03 -3.45
N SER A 19 16.33 9.90 -2.68
CA SER A 19 15.30 8.90 -2.97
C SER A 19 14.67 9.08 -4.36
N LEU A 20 14.52 10.33 -4.80
CA LEU A 20 13.99 10.64 -6.14
C LEU A 20 14.98 10.38 -7.28
N GLU A 21 16.29 10.40 -7.03
CA GLU A 21 17.29 9.95 -8.01
C GLU A 21 17.16 8.45 -8.26
N ASN A 22 16.95 7.66 -7.20
CA ASN A 22 16.66 6.23 -7.32
C ASN A 22 15.32 5.99 -8.04
N ALA A 23 14.28 6.76 -7.70
CA ALA A 23 13.00 6.67 -8.39
C ALA A 23 13.12 7.00 -9.88
N LYS A 24 13.95 7.98 -10.24
CA LYS A 24 14.25 8.34 -11.63
C LYS A 24 14.96 7.20 -12.37
N SER A 25 15.98 6.60 -11.78
CA SER A 25 16.71 5.47 -12.39
C SER A 25 15.83 4.25 -12.63
N LEU A 26 14.81 4.06 -11.79
CA LEU A 26 13.79 3.01 -11.90
C LEU A 26 12.56 3.46 -12.72
N GLU A 27 12.61 4.60 -13.38
CA GLU A 27 11.56 5.17 -14.23
C GLU A 27 10.18 5.24 -13.54
N CYS A 28 10.16 5.39 -12.22
CA CYS A 28 8.94 5.46 -11.43
C CYS A 28 8.00 6.57 -11.90
N LYS A 29 6.71 6.27 -11.99
CA LYS A 29 5.61 7.23 -12.21
C LYS A 29 4.83 7.50 -10.95
N THR A 30 4.98 6.66 -9.96
CA THR A 30 4.47 6.74 -8.58
C THR A 30 5.55 6.20 -7.65
N ILE A 31 5.52 6.58 -6.40
CA ILE A 31 6.42 6.02 -5.38
C ILE A 31 5.71 5.84 -4.06
N GLN A 32 6.24 4.94 -3.26
CA GLN A 32 5.94 4.84 -1.83
C GLN A 32 7.21 5.06 -1.03
N ILE A 33 7.08 5.73 0.10
CA ILE A 33 8.18 5.99 1.03
C ILE A 33 7.71 5.81 2.48
N PHE A 34 8.63 5.48 3.37
CA PHE A 34 8.45 5.83 4.77
C PHE A 34 8.80 7.30 4.97
N SER A 35 8.01 8.05 5.74
CA SER A 35 8.35 9.45 6.05
C SER A 35 9.47 9.58 7.10
N ARG A 36 9.87 8.47 7.72
CA ARG A 36 10.87 8.34 8.80
C ARG A 36 11.42 6.92 8.88
N ASN A 37 12.35 6.68 9.80
CA ASN A 37 12.79 5.30 10.09
C ASN A 37 11.60 4.45 10.60
N PRO A 38 11.24 3.37 9.87
CA PRO A 38 10.06 2.56 10.21
C PRO A 38 10.23 1.69 11.47
N ARG A 39 11.45 1.58 12.02
CA ARG A 39 11.79 0.72 13.16
C ARG A 39 11.73 1.42 14.51
N GLY A 40 11.31 2.68 14.56
CA GLY A 40 11.24 3.48 15.79
C GLY A 40 9.97 4.32 15.89
N TRP A 41 9.73 4.91 17.06
CA TRP A 41 8.61 5.81 17.30
C TRP A 41 8.96 7.29 17.09
N ASN A 42 10.24 7.61 16.87
CA ASN A 42 10.71 8.97 16.74
C ASN A 42 10.32 9.60 15.40
N TYR A 43 9.91 10.85 15.44
CA TYR A 43 9.57 11.67 14.28
C TYR A 43 10.60 12.81 14.15
N PRO A 44 11.74 12.62 13.47
CA PRO A 44 12.66 13.71 13.20
C PRO A 44 11.95 14.81 12.40
N GLU A 45 12.31 16.05 12.65
CA GLU A 45 11.79 17.18 11.90
C GLU A 45 12.16 17.05 10.41
N LEU A 46 11.20 17.36 9.55
CA LEU A 46 11.44 17.48 8.12
C LEU A 46 12.05 18.85 7.83
N LYS A 47 13.29 18.88 7.36
CA LYS A 47 13.98 20.12 7.03
C LYS A 47 13.31 20.79 5.85
N LYS A 48 13.07 22.10 5.94
CA LYS A 48 12.33 22.86 4.94
C LYS A 48 12.97 22.79 3.56
N ASP A 49 14.27 22.95 3.47
CA ASP A 49 15.05 22.89 2.22
C ASP A 49 14.98 21.49 1.57
N GLU A 50 15.06 20.41 2.35
CA GLU A 50 14.86 19.05 1.84
C GLU A 50 13.45 18.83 1.29
N VAL A 51 12.42 19.33 1.99
CA VAL A 51 11.02 19.22 1.56
C VAL A 51 10.78 19.98 0.26
N GLU A 52 11.25 21.22 0.17
CA GLU A 52 11.10 22.03 -1.05
C GLU A 52 11.82 21.39 -2.25
N ASN A 53 13.06 20.94 -2.07
CA ASN A 53 13.78 20.21 -3.11
C ASN A 53 13.08 18.92 -3.53
N PHE A 54 12.49 18.18 -2.58
CA PHE A 54 11.72 16.98 -2.87
C PHE A 54 10.49 17.29 -3.74
N LYS A 55 9.73 18.33 -3.39
CA LYS A 55 8.55 18.75 -4.15
C LYS A 55 8.89 19.20 -5.57
N ILE A 56 9.96 20.01 -5.71
CA ILE A 56 10.44 20.46 -7.03
C ILE A 56 10.78 19.25 -7.91
N LYS A 57 11.58 18.31 -7.37
CA LYS A 57 11.96 17.10 -8.11
C LYS A 57 10.76 16.18 -8.45
N LEU A 58 9.78 16.03 -7.55
CA LEU A 58 8.56 15.28 -7.86
C LEU A 58 7.85 15.86 -9.09
N ASN A 59 7.71 17.19 -9.15
CA ASN A 59 7.08 17.87 -10.27
C ASN A 59 7.89 17.71 -11.57
N GLU A 60 9.22 17.90 -11.52
CA GLU A 60 10.11 17.71 -12.68
C GLU A 60 10.04 16.29 -13.24
N LEU A 61 10.02 15.29 -12.38
CA LEU A 61 9.97 13.89 -12.76
C LEU A 61 8.53 13.40 -13.08
N LYS A 62 7.52 14.24 -12.82
CA LYS A 62 6.10 13.92 -12.99
C LYS A 62 5.69 12.64 -12.21
N ILE A 63 6.21 12.51 -11.00
CA ILE A 63 5.90 11.38 -10.10
C ILE A 63 4.65 11.74 -9.27
N SER A 64 3.55 11.03 -9.48
CA SER A 64 2.28 11.16 -8.74
C SER A 64 1.37 9.97 -9.06
N PRO A 65 0.67 9.41 -8.07
CA PRO A 65 0.65 9.83 -6.66
C PRO A 65 1.92 9.40 -5.90
N VAL A 66 2.15 10.06 -4.76
CA VAL A 66 3.10 9.66 -3.74
C VAL A 66 2.34 9.05 -2.57
N VAL A 67 2.79 7.89 -2.10
CA VAL A 67 2.24 7.20 -0.94
C VAL A 67 3.24 7.28 0.22
N VAL A 68 2.78 7.72 1.39
CA VAL A 68 3.52 7.56 2.64
C VAL A 68 3.02 6.30 3.32
N HIS A 69 3.89 5.31 3.50
CA HIS A 69 3.54 4.10 4.23
C HIS A 69 3.73 4.31 5.73
N MET A 70 2.74 3.97 6.55
CA MET A 70 2.87 3.99 8.00
C MET A 70 3.89 2.93 8.45
N PRO A 71 4.77 3.24 9.41
CA PRO A 71 5.76 2.27 9.90
C PRO A 71 5.16 0.99 10.49
N TYR A 72 5.99 -0.03 10.68
CA TYR A 72 5.54 -1.38 11.11
C TYR A 72 5.15 -1.50 12.58
N LEU A 73 5.61 -0.58 13.45
CA LEU A 73 5.34 -0.65 14.89
C LEU A 73 3.90 -0.33 15.29
N PRO A 74 3.22 0.65 14.66
CA PRO A 74 1.84 0.97 14.97
C PRO A 74 0.88 -0.19 14.71
N ASN A 75 -0.02 -0.38 15.66
CA ASN A 75 -1.13 -1.33 15.58
C ASN A 75 -2.44 -0.65 16.02
N PRO A 76 -3.20 -0.05 15.09
CA PRO A 76 -4.44 0.64 15.41
C PRO A 76 -5.57 -0.30 15.89
N ALA A 77 -5.36 -1.60 15.82
CA ALA A 77 -6.28 -2.63 16.33
C ALA A 77 -5.87 -3.15 17.72
N SER A 78 -4.78 -2.64 18.30
CA SER A 78 -4.20 -3.18 19.54
C SER A 78 -5.15 -3.14 20.72
N PRO A 79 -5.27 -4.22 21.53
CA PRO A 79 -5.91 -4.17 22.85
C PRO A 79 -5.08 -3.44 23.92
N ASP A 80 -3.76 -3.34 23.71
CA ASP A 80 -2.87 -2.59 24.59
C ASP A 80 -3.09 -1.08 24.40
N LYS A 81 -3.46 -0.40 25.48
CA LYS A 81 -3.83 1.02 25.47
C LYS A 81 -2.68 1.94 25.05
N GLU A 82 -1.44 1.63 25.45
CA GLU A 82 -0.27 2.44 25.13
C GLU A 82 0.13 2.28 23.67
N ILE A 83 0.12 1.05 23.16
CA ILE A 83 0.38 0.77 21.74
C ILE A 83 -0.71 1.41 20.89
N TYR A 84 -1.99 1.27 21.26
CA TYR A 84 -3.11 1.89 20.58
C TYR A 84 -2.96 3.41 20.49
N LYS A 85 -2.74 4.06 21.63
CA LYS A 85 -2.56 5.52 21.70
C LYS A 85 -1.41 5.99 20.80
N LYS A 86 -0.23 5.36 20.91
CA LYS A 86 0.92 5.66 20.05
C LYS A 86 0.61 5.43 18.56
N SER A 87 -0.19 4.41 18.24
CA SER A 87 -0.59 4.12 16.86
C SER A 87 -1.50 5.20 16.28
N VAL A 88 -2.45 5.70 17.06
CA VAL A 88 -3.35 6.79 16.69
C VAL A 88 -2.55 8.10 16.48
N GLU A 89 -1.67 8.44 17.43
CA GLU A 89 -0.77 9.61 17.31
C GLU A 89 0.16 9.50 16.11
N SER A 90 0.64 8.29 15.82
CA SER A 90 1.45 7.98 14.65
C SER A 90 0.68 8.26 13.37
N LEU A 91 -0.57 7.79 13.25
CA LEU A 91 -1.40 8.02 12.06
C LEU A 91 -1.65 9.52 11.82
N VAL A 92 -2.00 10.27 12.86
CA VAL A 92 -2.16 11.74 12.77
C VAL A 92 -0.87 12.39 12.27
N THR A 93 0.27 11.96 12.79
CA THR A 93 1.57 12.52 12.42
C THR A 93 1.95 12.17 10.98
N GLU A 94 1.72 10.93 10.55
CA GLU A 94 2.00 10.52 9.16
C GLU A 94 1.14 11.30 8.15
N ILE A 95 -0.14 11.58 8.46
CA ILE A 95 -1.00 12.41 7.60
C ILE A 95 -0.43 13.82 7.47
N LYS A 96 -0.01 14.45 8.58
CA LYS A 96 0.61 15.78 8.55
C LYS A 96 1.92 15.79 7.77
N ARG A 97 2.74 14.75 7.91
CA ARG A 97 4.00 14.62 7.18
C ARG A 97 3.74 14.37 5.68
N ALA A 98 2.77 13.55 5.34
CA ALA A 98 2.33 13.35 3.96
C ALA A 98 1.89 14.67 3.30
N GLU A 99 1.12 15.50 4.02
CA GLU A 99 0.71 16.82 3.55
C GLU A 99 1.93 17.75 3.32
N ILE A 100 2.88 17.77 4.26
CA ILE A 100 4.13 18.54 4.11
C ILE A 100 4.92 18.07 2.89
N LEU A 101 4.96 16.77 2.60
CA LEU A 101 5.66 16.16 1.47
C LEU A 101 4.88 16.23 0.14
N ASN A 102 3.67 16.80 0.14
CA ASN A 102 2.76 16.79 -1.00
C ASN A 102 2.41 15.38 -1.49
N ALA A 103 2.33 14.43 -0.56
CA ALA A 103 1.86 13.07 -0.84
C ALA A 103 0.33 13.01 -0.78
N GLU A 104 -0.26 12.25 -1.68
CA GLU A 104 -1.71 12.11 -1.80
C GLU A 104 -2.28 11.09 -0.81
N TYR A 105 -1.49 10.09 -0.43
CA TYR A 105 -1.96 8.94 0.34
C TYR A 105 -1.09 8.64 1.55
N VAL A 106 -1.74 8.16 2.61
CA VAL A 106 -1.09 7.45 3.73
C VAL A 106 -1.62 6.03 3.75
N ASN A 107 -0.76 5.05 3.50
CA ASN A 107 -1.07 3.63 3.53
C ASN A 107 -0.86 3.05 4.93
N ILE A 108 -1.81 2.28 5.42
CA ILE A 108 -1.74 1.63 6.73
C ILE A 108 -2.13 0.16 6.67
N HIS A 109 -1.38 -0.69 7.36
CA HIS A 109 -1.88 -2.00 7.74
C HIS A 109 -3.02 -1.86 8.74
N ILE A 110 -4.08 -2.63 8.56
CA ILE A 110 -5.27 -2.57 9.43
C ILE A 110 -4.92 -3.00 10.87
N GLY A 111 -3.94 -3.89 11.04
CA GLY A 111 -3.38 -4.24 12.35
C GLY A 111 -3.66 -5.68 12.79
N LYS A 112 -3.39 -5.93 14.08
CA LYS A 112 -3.47 -7.24 14.72
C LYS A 112 -4.38 -7.17 15.92
N LYS A 113 -5.37 -8.07 15.99
CA LYS A 113 -6.33 -8.11 17.13
C LYS A 113 -5.71 -8.65 18.42
N MET A 114 -4.57 -9.32 18.34
CA MET A 114 -3.96 -10.03 19.45
C MET A 114 -4.98 -10.98 20.13
N ASP A 115 -5.21 -10.80 21.44
CA ASP A 115 -6.17 -11.62 22.22
C ASP A 115 -7.59 -11.01 22.24
N ASP A 116 -7.82 -9.89 21.55
CA ASP A 116 -9.14 -9.24 21.49
C ASP A 116 -10.06 -9.95 20.47
N THR A 117 -11.34 -9.63 20.50
CA THR A 117 -12.30 -10.08 19.48
C THR A 117 -12.07 -9.34 18.18
N LEU A 118 -12.45 -9.97 17.07
CA LEU A 118 -12.38 -9.33 15.74
C LEU A 118 -13.18 -8.02 15.70
N GLU A 119 -14.40 -8.05 16.27
CA GLU A 119 -15.30 -6.90 16.26
C GLU A 119 -14.71 -5.70 17.01
N ASN A 120 -14.16 -5.93 18.22
CA ASN A 120 -13.52 -4.87 19.00
C ASN A 120 -12.29 -4.30 18.28
N ALA A 121 -11.47 -5.17 17.70
CA ALA A 121 -10.29 -4.75 16.94
C ALA A 121 -10.65 -3.89 15.72
N LEU A 122 -11.68 -4.27 14.97
CA LEU A 122 -12.18 -3.47 13.85
C LEU A 122 -12.77 -2.12 14.30
N LYS A 123 -13.51 -2.07 15.42
CA LYS A 123 -14.02 -0.83 16.00
C LYS A 123 -12.89 0.11 16.41
N LYS A 124 -11.82 -0.40 17.03
CA LYS A 124 -10.64 0.41 17.36
C LYS A 124 -10.00 1.05 16.12
N VAL A 125 -9.90 0.31 15.01
CA VAL A 125 -9.40 0.89 13.76
C VAL A 125 -10.31 2.02 13.27
N VAL A 126 -11.63 1.83 13.33
CA VAL A 126 -12.61 2.88 12.99
C VAL A 126 -12.39 4.14 13.85
N GLU A 127 -12.29 3.97 15.17
CA GLU A 127 -12.04 5.07 16.11
C GLU A 127 -10.72 5.79 15.81
N ALA A 128 -9.64 5.02 15.57
CA ALA A 128 -8.33 5.57 15.23
C ALA A 128 -8.36 6.41 13.95
N VAL A 129 -9.02 5.89 12.91
CA VAL A 129 -9.10 6.57 11.60
C VAL A 129 -10.01 7.80 11.68
N ASN A 130 -11.19 7.72 12.32
CA ASN A 130 -12.08 8.87 12.50
C ASN A 130 -11.39 9.97 13.31
N TYR A 131 -10.70 9.63 14.40
CA TYR A 131 -9.91 10.57 15.19
C TYR A 131 -8.81 11.24 14.34
N ALA A 132 -8.07 10.46 13.56
CA ALA A 132 -7.01 11.01 12.71
C ALA A 132 -7.58 11.96 11.64
N ILE A 133 -8.72 11.64 11.04
CA ILE A 133 -9.42 12.51 10.10
C ILE A 133 -9.87 13.81 10.79
N GLU A 134 -10.44 13.74 11.98
CA GLU A 134 -10.84 14.90 12.79
C GLU A 134 -9.62 15.81 13.07
N LYS A 135 -8.51 15.24 13.55
CA LYS A 135 -7.28 16.00 13.88
C LYS A 135 -6.55 16.56 12.66
N THR A 136 -6.95 16.14 11.47
CA THR A 136 -6.40 16.60 10.18
C THR A 136 -7.52 17.03 9.23
N ILE A 137 -8.52 17.74 9.76
CA ILE A 137 -9.77 18.07 9.05
C ILE A 137 -9.54 18.86 7.74
N ASN A 138 -8.52 19.69 7.69
CA ASN A 138 -8.19 20.52 6.52
C ASN A 138 -7.29 19.78 5.49
N SER A 139 -6.79 18.61 5.84
CA SER A 139 -5.94 17.82 4.94
C SER A 139 -6.76 17.17 3.82
N LYS A 140 -6.16 17.04 2.65
CA LYS A 140 -6.70 16.30 1.50
C LYS A 140 -6.13 14.89 1.38
N VAL A 141 -5.18 14.53 2.23
CA VAL A 141 -4.53 13.20 2.22
C VAL A 141 -5.57 12.11 2.49
N ILE A 142 -5.60 11.09 1.65
CA ILE A 142 -6.50 9.93 1.79
C ILE A 142 -5.76 8.83 2.55
N ILE A 143 -6.41 8.24 3.55
CA ILE A 143 -5.90 7.08 4.28
C ILE A 143 -6.27 5.83 3.49
N LEU A 144 -5.29 4.99 3.16
CA LEU A 144 -5.51 3.73 2.46
C LEU A 144 -5.40 2.57 3.45
N LEU A 145 -6.48 1.81 3.56
CA LEU A 145 -6.50 0.56 4.32
C LEU A 145 -5.90 -0.54 3.45
N GLU A 146 -4.81 -1.12 3.87
CA GLU A 146 -4.19 -2.22 3.16
C GLU A 146 -4.74 -3.57 3.64
N ASN A 147 -5.14 -4.44 2.70
CA ASN A 147 -5.46 -5.82 3.05
C ASN A 147 -4.21 -6.54 3.55
N THR A 148 -4.37 -7.49 4.45
CA THR A 148 -3.29 -8.29 5.02
C THR A 148 -3.35 -9.75 4.53
N ALA A 149 -2.28 -10.50 4.76
CA ALA A 149 -2.24 -11.94 4.49
C ALA A 149 -3.07 -12.76 5.50
N GLY A 150 -3.36 -12.19 6.67
CA GLY A 150 -3.99 -12.88 7.79
C GLY A 150 -2.99 -13.67 8.64
N GLN A 151 -1.71 -13.24 8.66
CA GLN A 151 -0.66 -13.90 9.42
C GLN A 151 -0.87 -13.71 10.93
N GLY A 152 -0.89 -14.81 11.67
CA GLY A 152 -1.09 -14.79 13.13
C GLY A 152 -2.46 -14.20 13.51
N SER A 153 -2.48 -13.05 14.18
CA SER A 153 -3.71 -12.36 14.60
C SER A 153 -4.06 -11.15 13.74
N GLU A 154 -3.51 -11.02 12.54
CA GLU A 154 -3.83 -9.94 11.60
C GLU A 154 -5.31 -9.93 11.23
N ILE A 155 -5.86 -8.71 11.16
CA ILE A 155 -7.20 -8.44 10.63
C ILE A 155 -7.08 -7.71 9.29
N GLY A 156 -8.17 -7.68 8.49
CA GLY A 156 -8.12 -7.05 7.18
C GLY A 156 -7.84 -7.99 6.01
N PHE A 157 -7.67 -9.28 6.26
CA PHE A 157 -7.44 -10.30 5.21
C PHE A 157 -8.72 -10.73 4.47
N LYS A 158 -9.89 -10.28 4.91
CA LYS A 158 -11.17 -10.45 4.22
C LYS A 158 -11.73 -9.10 3.81
N PHE A 159 -12.38 -9.04 2.66
CA PHE A 159 -13.00 -7.82 2.18
C PHE A 159 -14.10 -7.29 3.12
N GLU A 160 -14.79 -8.18 3.84
CA GLU A 160 -15.78 -7.82 4.85
C GLU A 160 -15.17 -7.03 6.01
N HIS A 161 -13.92 -7.30 6.40
CA HIS A 161 -13.24 -6.53 7.43
C HIS A 161 -13.01 -5.09 6.98
N ILE A 162 -12.57 -4.91 5.73
CA ILE A 162 -12.36 -3.60 5.11
C ILE A 162 -13.69 -2.86 4.96
N LYS A 163 -14.73 -3.57 4.50
CA LYS A 163 -16.09 -3.03 4.36
C LYS A 163 -16.63 -2.53 5.69
N PHE A 164 -16.51 -3.33 6.75
CA PHE A 164 -16.93 -2.93 8.10
C PHE A 164 -16.30 -1.62 8.53
N ILE A 165 -14.97 -1.46 8.35
CA ILE A 165 -14.28 -0.23 8.69
C ILE A 165 -14.80 0.93 7.85
N ILE A 166 -14.84 0.78 6.53
CA ILE A 166 -15.29 1.84 5.61
C ILE A 166 -16.71 2.29 5.96
N ASP A 167 -17.63 1.38 6.28
CA ASP A 167 -19.02 1.73 6.57
C ASP A 167 -19.16 2.65 7.79
N LEU A 168 -18.25 2.53 8.76
CA LEU A 168 -18.28 3.28 10.00
C LEU A 168 -17.37 4.53 10.00
N ILE A 169 -16.56 4.74 8.94
CA ILE A 169 -15.83 5.99 8.76
C ILE A 169 -16.80 7.13 8.43
N GLU A 170 -16.68 8.25 9.13
CA GLU A 170 -17.59 9.40 8.95
C GLU A 170 -17.33 10.12 7.62
N ASN A 171 -16.09 10.45 7.32
CA ASN A 171 -15.71 11.14 6.08
C ASN A 171 -15.19 10.16 5.02
N LYS A 172 -16.10 9.62 4.21
CA LYS A 172 -15.81 8.65 3.13
C LYS A 172 -14.85 9.17 2.05
N LYS A 173 -14.66 10.50 1.94
CA LYS A 173 -13.73 11.10 0.97
C LYS A 173 -12.27 10.98 1.41
N ARG A 174 -12.03 10.67 2.67
CA ARG A 174 -10.71 10.57 3.28
C ARG A 174 -10.23 9.13 3.48
N ILE A 175 -10.98 8.15 2.97
CA ILE A 175 -10.65 6.72 3.11
C ILE A 175 -10.65 6.01 1.76
N GLY A 176 -9.69 5.14 1.56
CA GLY A 176 -9.56 4.26 0.41
C GLY A 176 -8.94 2.92 0.80
N VAL A 177 -8.57 2.15 -0.19
CA VAL A 177 -8.01 0.80 -0.05
C VAL A 177 -6.77 0.66 -0.93
N THR A 178 -5.75 0.04 -0.38
CA THR A 178 -4.66 -0.60 -1.13
C THR A 178 -4.91 -2.10 -1.15
N LEU A 179 -4.84 -2.72 -2.31
CA LEU A 179 -4.80 -4.17 -2.42
C LEU A 179 -3.38 -4.64 -2.73
N ASP A 180 -2.79 -5.37 -1.78
CA ASP A 180 -1.53 -6.08 -1.98
C ASP A 180 -1.79 -7.46 -2.56
N THR A 181 -1.14 -7.76 -3.70
CA THR A 181 -1.37 -9.00 -4.45
C THR A 181 -0.80 -10.23 -3.75
N ALA A 182 0.33 -10.11 -3.05
CA ALA A 182 0.89 -11.20 -2.26
C ALA A 182 0.01 -11.50 -1.04
N HIS A 183 -0.50 -10.45 -0.36
CA HIS A 183 -1.43 -10.59 0.77
C HIS A 183 -2.76 -11.23 0.32
N LEU A 184 -3.34 -10.79 -0.81
CA LEU A 184 -4.55 -11.40 -1.38
C LEU A 184 -4.35 -12.89 -1.62
N PHE A 185 -3.23 -13.26 -2.27
CA PHE A 185 -2.92 -14.64 -2.59
C PHE A 185 -2.75 -15.50 -1.33
N ALA A 186 -1.98 -15.01 -0.36
CA ALA A 186 -1.82 -15.65 0.93
C ALA A 186 -3.13 -15.72 1.74
N ALA A 187 -4.04 -14.77 1.55
CA ALA A 187 -5.36 -14.75 2.18
C ALA A 187 -6.38 -15.68 1.51
N GLY A 188 -6.08 -16.24 0.33
CA GLY A 188 -6.95 -17.21 -0.36
C GLY A 188 -7.73 -16.61 -1.53
N TYR A 189 -7.36 -15.43 -2.01
CA TYR A 189 -7.85 -14.84 -3.27
C TYR A 189 -6.90 -15.22 -4.40
N ASP A 190 -7.33 -16.11 -5.28
CA ASP A 190 -6.47 -16.60 -6.36
C ASP A 190 -6.27 -15.58 -7.47
N LEU A 191 -5.01 -15.43 -7.90
CA LEU A 191 -4.57 -14.41 -8.86
C LEU A 191 -3.79 -15.02 -10.04
N ARG A 192 -3.81 -16.35 -10.22
CA ARG A 192 -2.97 -17.06 -11.20
C ARG A 192 -3.50 -17.07 -12.61
N ASP A 193 -4.80 -16.84 -12.82
CA ASP A 193 -5.44 -16.87 -14.14
C ASP A 193 -6.53 -15.81 -14.29
N LYS A 194 -6.98 -15.58 -15.55
CA LYS A 194 -8.02 -14.57 -15.89
C LYS A 194 -9.32 -14.75 -15.10
N LYS A 195 -9.77 -15.98 -14.92
CA LYS A 195 -11.04 -16.27 -14.26
C LYS A 195 -10.95 -15.96 -12.77
N SER A 196 -9.86 -16.37 -12.15
CA SER A 196 -9.59 -16.15 -10.72
C SER A 196 -9.39 -14.68 -10.40
N ILE A 197 -8.62 -13.94 -11.22
CA ILE A 197 -8.45 -12.50 -11.08
C ILE A 197 -9.81 -11.79 -11.20
N LYS A 198 -10.59 -12.12 -12.25
CA LYS A 198 -11.91 -11.52 -12.42
C LYS A 198 -12.81 -11.81 -11.22
N LYS A 199 -12.84 -13.03 -10.72
CA LYS A 199 -13.62 -13.41 -9.54
C LYS A 199 -13.21 -12.58 -8.32
N THR A 200 -11.93 -12.45 -8.04
CA THR A 200 -11.40 -11.70 -6.90
C THR A 200 -11.81 -10.22 -6.96
N PHE A 201 -11.64 -9.58 -8.11
CA PHE A 201 -11.99 -8.15 -8.23
C PHE A 201 -13.50 -7.90 -8.34
N ASP A 202 -14.28 -8.83 -8.89
CA ASP A 202 -15.75 -8.76 -8.87
C ASP A 202 -16.29 -8.94 -7.43
N GLU A 203 -15.67 -9.80 -6.62
CA GLU A 203 -15.99 -9.97 -5.20
C GLU A 203 -15.64 -8.71 -4.39
N PHE A 204 -14.45 -8.12 -4.63
CA PHE A 204 -14.07 -6.85 -4.04
C PHE A 204 -15.05 -5.73 -4.39
N ASP A 205 -15.43 -5.63 -5.67
CA ASP A 205 -16.39 -4.62 -6.14
C ASP A 205 -17.76 -4.79 -5.46
N LYS A 206 -18.23 -6.03 -5.35
CA LYS A 206 -19.51 -6.34 -4.71
C LYS A 206 -19.54 -6.00 -3.22
N ILE A 207 -18.44 -6.28 -2.49
CA ILE A 207 -18.39 -6.13 -1.02
C ILE A 207 -17.98 -4.72 -0.64
N VAL A 208 -16.87 -4.21 -1.20
CA VAL A 208 -16.25 -2.93 -0.84
C VAL A 208 -16.60 -1.82 -1.84
N GLY A 209 -16.47 -2.14 -3.14
CA GLY A 209 -16.67 -1.22 -4.25
C GLY A 209 -15.36 -0.72 -4.85
N MET A 210 -15.20 -0.85 -6.19
CA MET A 210 -14.01 -0.40 -6.92
C MET A 210 -13.70 1.09 -6.74
N LYS A 211 -14.69 1.92 -6.42
CA LYS A 211 -14.53 3.35 -6.13
C LYS A 211 -13.64 3.65 -4.91
N TYR A 212 -13.43 2.67 -4.04
CA TYR A 212 -12.55 2.78 -2.89
C TYR A 212 -11.13 2.25 -3.15
N LEU A 213 -10.87 1.62 -4.29
CA LEU A 213 -9.54 1.12 -4.63
C LEU A 213 -8.69 2.23 -5.22
N PHE A 214 -7.60 2.60 -4.54
CA PHE A 214 -6.73 3.70 -4.92
C PHE A 214 -5.30 3.29 -5.26
N CYS A 215 -4.86 2.11 -4.80
CA CYS A 215 -3.50 1.63 -5.01
C CYS A 215 -3.46 0.11 -5.09
N ILE A 216 -2.52 -0.41 -5.86
CA ILE A 216 -2.14 -1.82 -5.88
C ILE A 216 -0.70 -1.93 -5.38
N HIS A 217 -0.46 -2.66 -4.29
CA HIS A 217 0.86 -3.18 -4.01
C HIS A 217 1.07 -4.42 -4.87
N TYR A 218 1.99 -4.31 -5.81
CA TYR A 218 2.19 -5.27 -6.87
C TYR A 218 3.38 -6.15 -6.56
N ASN A 219 3.13 -7.21 -5.82
CA ASN A 219 4.12 -8.14 -5.31
C ASN A 219 3.75 -9.56 -5.69
N ASP A 220 4.72 -10.36 -6.14
CA ASP A 220 4.52 -11.80 -6.19
C ASP A 220 4.66 -12.39 -4.77
N SER A 221 4.22 -13.61 -4.56
CA SER A 221 4.24 -14.26 -3.26
C SER A 221 5.26 -15.40 -3.20
N ASN A 222 6.12 -15.39 -2.19
CA ASN A 222 6.97 -16.54 -1.86
C ASN A 222 6.29 -17.50 -0.88
N SER A 223 5.00 -17.34 -0.67
CA SER A 223 4.17 -18.21 0.16
C SER A 223 3.07 -18.83 -0.67
N GLU A 224 2.72 -20.07 -0.33
CA GLU A 224 1.67 -20.82 -1.02
C GLU A 224 0.30 -20.13 -0.93
N PHE A 225 -0.57 -20.48 -1.85
CA PHE A 225 -1.96 -20.04 -1.87
C PHE A 225 -2.67 -20.38 -0.55
N ASN A 226 -3.36 -19.38 0.02
CA ASN A 226 -4.13 -19.50 1.27
C ASN A 226 -3.30 -19.92 2.51
N SER A 227 -1.99 -19.70 2.48
CA SER A 227 -1.07 -20.06 3.57
C SER A 227 -1.18 -19.18 4.81
N LYS A 228 -1.75 -17.98 4.69
CA LYS A 228 -1.74 -16.93 5.72
C LYS A 228 -0.33 -16.51 6.14
N VAL A 229 0.62 -16.56 5.23
CA VAL A 229 2.02 -16.17 5.46
C VAL A 229 2.39 -15.05 4.51
N ASP A 230 2.76 -13.90 5.08
CA ASP A 230 3.21 -12.74 4.33
C ASP A 230 4.68 -12.86 3.93
N ARG A 231 4.93 -13.07 2.64
CA ARG A 231 6.28 -13.10 2.06
C ARG A 231 6.21 -12.60 0.62
N HIS A 232 6.58 -11.34 0.43
CA HIS A 232 6.73 -10.76 -0.90
C HIS A 232 7.86 -11.42 -1.68
N TRP A 233 7.71 -11.47 -3.01
CA TRP A 233 8.71 -12.00 -3.91
C TRP A 233 8.84 -11.18 -5.18
N HIS A 234 9.87 -11.51 -5.97
CA HIS A 234 10.17 -10.86 -7.25
C HIS A 234 9.09 -11.18 -8.28
N ILE A 235 8.75 -10.20 -9.11
CA ILE A 235 7.66 -10.26 -10.08
C ILE A 235 7.81 -11.47 -11.02
N GLY A 236 6.81 -12.32 -11.04
CA GLY A 236 6.72 -13.50 -11.89
C GLY A 236 7.55 -14.70 -11.43
N ASN A 237 8.23 -14.62 -10.29
CA ASN A 237 9.11 -15.68 -9.78
C ASN A 237 8.56 -16.35 -8.50
N GLY A 238 7.38 -15.97 -8.05
CA GLY A 238 6.71 -16.55 -6.89
C GLY A 238 5.56 -17.51 -7.24
N PHE A 239 4.68 -17.73 -6.29
CA PHE A 239 3.55 -18.67 -6.43
C PHE A 239 2.34 -18.09 -7.17
N ILE A 240 2.21 -16.76 -7.32
CA ILE A 240 1.26 -16.15 -8.26
C ILE A 240 1.78 -16.40 -9.68
N GLY A 241 3.07 -16.25 -9.87
CA GLY A 241 3.82 -16.63 -11.06
C GLY A 241 3.69 -15.66 -12.22
N ASP A 242 4.44 -15.94 -13.27
CA ASP A 242 4.61 -15.07 -14.43
C ASP A 242 3.28 -14.70 -15.10
N GLU A 243 2.41 -15.68 -15.33
CA GLU A 243 1.13 -15.45 -16.01
C GLU A 243 0.17 -14.61 -15.15
N GLY A 244 0.04 -14.92 -13.83
CA GLY A 244 -0.82 -14.18 -12.92
C GLY A 244 -0.39 -12.73 -12.79
N MET A 245 0.91 -12.49 -12.57
CA MET A 245 1.46 -11.13 -12.45
C MET A 245 1.27 -10.33 -13.75
N LYS A 246 1.55 -10.93 -14.89
CA LYS A 246 1.32 -10.32 -16.21
C LYS A 246 -0.16 -9.93 -16.42
N LEU A 247 -1.08 -10.83 -16.11
CA LEU A 247 -2.52 -10.57 -16.20
C LEU A 247 -2.96 -9.45 -15.28
N LEU A 248 -2.44 -9.38 -14.05
CA LEU A 248 -2.79 -8.33 -13.08
C LEU A 248 -2.45 -6.94 -13.57
N ILE A 249 -1.19 -6.70 -14.00
CA ILE A 249 -0.76 -5.36 -14.40
C ILE A 249 -1.38 -4.90 -15.73
N THR A 250 -1.82 -5.85 -16.54
CA THR A 250 -2.52 -5.57 -17.80
C THR A 250 -4.05 -5.59 -17.69
N TYR A 251 -4.59 -5.83 -16.47
CA TYR A 251 -6.03 -5.84 -16.26
C TYR A 251 -6.62 -4.44 -16.41
N LYS A 252 -7.40 -4.24 -17.49
CA LYS A 252 -7.92 -2.92 -17.87
C LYS A 252 -8.68 -2.20 -16.76
N LYS A 253 -9.40 -2.93 -15.91
CA LYS A 253 -10.13 -2.34 -14.76
C LYS A 253 -9.19 -1.67 -13.74
N LEU A 254 -7.90 -2.08 -13.69
CA LEU A 254 -6.91 -1.56 -12.74
C LEU A 254 -5.95 -0.55 -13.39
N SER A 255 -5.95 -0.38 -14.70
CA SER A 255 -4.94 0.38 -15.45
C SER A 255 -4.83 1.87 -15.09
N HIS A 256 -5.82 2.42 -14.40
CA HIS A 256 -5.83 3.80 -13.92
C HIS A 256 -5.20 3.97 -12.53
N LEU A 257 -4.92 2.86 -11.83
CA LEU A 257 -4.36 2.85 -10.49
C LEU A 257 -2.83 2.88 -10.51
N PRO A 258 -2.18 3.42 -9.46
CA PRO A 258 -0.76 3.23 -9.24
C PRO A 258 -0.47 1.79 -8.77
N PHE A 259 0.58 1.20 -9.35
CA PHE A 259 1.14 -0.10 -8.98
C PHE A 259 2.48 0.12 -8.30
N ILE A 260 2.62 -0.28 -7.05
CA ILE A 260 3.83 -0.08 -6.25
C ILE A 260 4.42 -1.43 -5.86
N MET A 261 5.69 -1.62 -6.16
CA MET A 261 6.43 -2.84 -5.83
C MET A 261 7.16 -2.69 -4.50
N GLU A 262 6.98 -3.68 -3.64
CA GLU A 262 7.66 -3.83 -2.34
C GLU A 262 8.47 -5.14 -2.30
N THR A 263 9.01 -5.51 -3.44
CA THR A 263 9.79 -6.72 -3.63
C THR A 263 11.06 -6.71 -2.79
N PRO A 264 11.62 -7.89 -2.42
CA PRO A 264 12.87 -7.97 -1.66
C PRO A 264 14.01 -7.21 -2.33
N LYS A 265 14.88 -6.56 -1.53
CA LYS A 265 16.03 -5.77 -2.00
C LYS A 265 17.31 -6.31 -1.36
N LYS A 266 17.73 -7.48 -1.79
CA LYS A 266 18.95 -8.16 -1.33
C LYS A 266 20.17 -7.80 -2.18
N SER A 267 19.92 -7.42 -3.44
CA SER A 267 20.91 -7.06 -4.44
C SER A 267 20.53 -5.72 -5.11
N PRO A 268 21.51 -4.92 -5.57
CA PRO A 268 21.24 -3.72 -6.37
C PRO A 268 20.46 -3.99 -7.67
N GLU A 269 20.52 -5.23 -8.19
CA GLU A 269 19.87 -5.63 -9.42
C GLU A 269 18.40 -6.03 -9.24
N ASP A 270 17.91 -6.19 -8.01
CA ASP A 270 16.57 -6.70 -7.73
C ASP A 270 15.48 -5.77 -8.30
N ASP A 271 15.53 -4.48 -7.99
CA ASP A 271 14.57 -3.50 -8.53
C ASP A 271 14.70 -3.34 -10.07
N PRO A 272 15.91 -3.20 -10.67
CA PRO A 272 16.07 -3.22 -12.12
C PRO A 272 15.50 -4.46 -12.81
N ASN A 273 15.69 -5.66 -12.24
CA ASN A 273 15.14 -6.88 -12.81
C ASN A 273 13.59 -6.90 -12.75
N ASN A 274 13.01 -6.48 -11.62
CA ASN A 274 11.56 -6.34 -11.50
C ASN A 274 11.00 -5.29 -12.49
N LEU A 275 11.70 -4.17 -12.67
CA LEU A 275 11.35 -3.15 -13.67
C LEU A 275 11.34 -3.72 -15.09
N LYS A 276 12.39 -4.45 -15.45
CA LYS A 276 12.49 -5.11 -16.77
C LYS A 276 11.29 -6.02 -17.02
N LYS A 277 10.94 -6.84 -16.02
CA LYS A 277 9.80 -7.76 -16.09
C LYS A 277 8.47 -7.03 -16.29
N VAL A 278 8.24 -5.94 -15.55
CA VAL A 278 7.04 -5.10 -15.69
C VAL A 278 6.94 -4.50 -17.09
N LYS A 279 8.06 -4.01 -17.65
CA LYS A 279 8.08 -3.45 -19.02
C LYS A 279 7.73 -4.51 -20.05
N GLU A 280 8.33 -5.72 -19.96
CA GLU A 280 8.01 -6.84 -20.85
C GLU A 280 6.51 -7.18 -20.83
N TYR A 281 5.86 -7.11 -19.66
CA TYR A 281 4.44 -7.35 -19.54
C TYR A 281 3.59 -6.25 -20.20
N LEU A 282 3.99 -4.99 -20.08
CA LEU A 282 3.24 -3.85 -20.63
C LEU A 282 3.37 -3.69 -22.16
N GLU A 283 4.38 -4.31 -22.77
CA GLU A 283 4.56 -4.32 -24.24
C GLU A 283 3.53 -5.21 -24.95
N ASN A 284 2.93 -6.16 -24.25
CA ASN A 284 2.03 -7.15 -24.85
C ASN A 284 0.59 -6.98 -24.32
N LYS A 285 -0.39 -7.37 -25.16
CA LYS A 285 -1.82 -7.35 -24.81
C LYS A 285 -2.27 -8.76 -24.41
N PHE A 286 -2.70 -8.93 -23.15
CA PHE A 286 -3.01 -10.26 -22.59
C PHE A 286 -4.49 -10.51 -22.27
N TRP A 287 -5.34 -9.48 -22.37
CA TRP A 287 -6.78 -9.57 -22.06
C TRP A 287 -7.68 -9.62 -23.29
N GLU A 288 -7.10 -9.78 -24.48
CA GLU A 288 -7.86 -10.00 -25.71
C GLU A 288 -8.37 -11.43 -25.84
#